data_e26017b5c47b2bce6f298d168d27f6f1
#
_entry.id   e26017b5c47b2bce6f298d168d27f6f1
#
_cell.length_a   1.000
_cell.length_b   1.000
_cell.length_c   1.000
_cell.angle_alpha   90.00
_cell.angle_beta   90.00
_cell.angle_gamma   90.00
#
_symmetry.space_group_name_H-M   'P 1'
#
loop_
_entity.id
_entity.type
_entity.pdbx_description
1 polymer ?
#
loop_
_entity_poly.entity_id
_entity_poly.type
_entity_poly.pdbx_seq_one_letter_code
_entity_poly.pdbx_strand_id
1 'polypeptide(L)'
;MQNQPVLGIDIGGSGIKGALVDLAAGDFAAPRLRIPTPSKSTPANVADVVAEIVAEFADKMGDGPIGITIPAVVTHGITRSAANIDKSWIDAPAEKIFSDRLGRSVVLVNDADAAGVAEVKFGAARDHQGLVLMTTLGTGIGSAILYRGVLIPNSELGHLEIDGHDAETQAAASIKTLLGLSYSEYVGRLQRYYEVVEALFWPDLFVVGGGVSKDADKFMPKLKLKTPIVPAALRNRAGIIGAAWLAVDKVEHPERPA
;
A
#
# COMPACT_ATOMS: atom_id res chain seq x y z
N MET A 1 10.60 -24.65 1.45
CA MET A 1 10.95 -23.40 0.75
C MET A 1 10.98 -22.16 1.70
N GLN A 2 11.14 -22.37 3.03
CA GLN A 2 10.88 -21.33 4.05
C GLN A 2 12.07 -20.44 4.48
N ASN A 3 13.21 -20.45 3.75
CA ASN A 3 14.40 -19.72 4.22
C ASN A 3 15.05 -18.77 3.19
N GLN A 4 14.45 -18.55 2.04
CA GLN A 4 14.98 -17.58 1.09
C GLN A 4 14.17 -16.28 1.14
N PRO A 5 14.85 -15.12 1.15
CA PRO A 5 14.16 -13.84 1.15
C PRO A 5 13.39 -13.64 -0.16
N VAL A 6 12.24 -12.98 -0.07
CA VAL A 6 11.34 -12.72 -1.19
C VAL A 6 11.49 -11.28 -1.63
N LEU A 7 11.57 -11.02 -2.94
CA LEU A 7 11.66 -9.66 -3.45
C LEU A 7 10.28 -9.00 -3.45
N GLY A 8 10.17 -7.88 -2.73
CA GLY A 8 9.06 -6.95 -2.81
C GLY A 8 9.49 -5.67 -3.51
N ILE A 9 8.62 -5.12 -4.34
CA ILE A 9 8.84 -3.86 -5.08
C ILE A 9 7.64 -2.93 -4.86
N ASP A 10 7.92 -1.65 -4.62
CA ASP A 10 6.94 -0.58 -4.42
C ASP A 10 7.12 0.47 -5.54
N ILE A 11 6.13 0.55 -6.44
CA ILE A 11 6.09 1.53 -7.52
C ILE A 11 5.37 2.78 -7.01
N GLY A 12 6.12 3.85 -6.81
CA GLY A 12 5.55 5.16 -6.44
C GLY A 12 5.78 6.22 -7.50
N GLY A 13 5.02 7.31 -7.45
CA GLY A 13 5.12 8.40 -8.44
C GLY A 13 6.47 9.10 -8.50
N SER A 14 7.29 9.06 -7.45
CA SER A 14 8.61 9.70 -7.39
C SER A 14 9.80 8.73 -7.35
N GLY A 15 9.55 7.44 -7.21
CA GLY A 15 10.61 6.43 -7.14
C GLY A 15 10.05 5.03 -6.96
N ILE A 16 10.71 4.10 -7.61
CA ILE A 16 10.47 2.66 -7.53
C ILE A 16 11.49 2.08 -6.56
N LYS A 17 11.03 1.29 -5.62
CA LYS A 17 11.86 0.77 -4.52
C LYS A 17 11.71 -0.73 -4.43
N GLY A 18 12.79 -1.44 -4.23
CA GLY A 18 12.78 -2.88 -4.02
C GLY A 18 13.67 -3.29 -2.86
N ALA A 19 13.27 -4.33 -2.15
CA ALA A 19 14.09 -4.97 -1.14
C ALA A 19 13.77 -6.46 -1.02
N LEU A 20 14.78 -7.22 -0.64
CA LEU A 20 14.59 -8.58 -0.16
C LEU A 20 13.96 -8.55 1.23
N VAL A 21 12.91 -9.33 1.43
CA VAL A 21 12.15 -9.41 2.67
C VAL A 21 12.35 -10.77 3.31
N ASP A 22 12.76 -10.78 4.58
CA ASP A 22 12.67 -11.95 5.45
C ASP A 22 11.24 -12.01 6.03
N LEU A 23 10.43 -12.90 5.50
CA LEU A 23 9.03 -13.06 5.93
C LEU A 23 8.89 -13.67 7.32
N ALA A 24 9.93 -14.31 7.87
CA ALA A 24 9.89 -14.78 9.25
C ALA A 24 10.11 -13.62 10.24
N ALA A 25 10.98 -12.69 9.89
CA ALA A 25 11.24 -11.48 10.68
C ALA A 25 10.20 -10.37 10.41
N GLY A 26 9.55 -10.36 9.25
CA GLY A 26 8.68 -9.26 8.81
C GLY A 26 9.47 -7.97 8.54
N ASP A 27 10.71 -8.10 8.06
CA ASP A 27 11.61 -6.96 7.80
C ASP A 27 12.51 -7.21 6.59
N PHE A 28 13.24 -6.18 6.17
CA PHE A 28 14.20 -6.28 5.08
C PHE A 28 15.38 -7.19 5.43
N ALA A 29 15.71 -8.12 4.55
CA ALA A 29 16.89 -8.97 4.65
C ALA A 29 18.16 -8.29 4.10
N ALA A 30 18.01 -7.20 3.34
CA ALA A 30 19.10 -6.43 2.74
C ALA A 30 18.68 -4.95 2.58
N PRO A 31 19.65 -4.03 2.40
CA PRO A 31 19.35 -2.64 2.13
C PRO A 31 18.44 -2.47 0.92
N ARG A 32 17.45 -1.56 1.05
CA ARG A 32 16.52 -1.21 -0.02
C ARG A 32 17.21 -0.43 -1.13
N LEU A 33 16.99 -0.85 -2.37
CA LEU A 33 17.34 -0.08 -3.57
C LEU A 33 16.20 0.90 -3.90
N ARG A 34 16.54 2.09 -4.41
CA ARG A 34 15.58 3.06 -4.95
C ARG A 34 16.10 3.62 -6.27
N ILE A 35 15.28 3.53 -7.30
CA ILE A 35 15.50 4.16 -8.61
C ILE A 35 14.40 5.21 -8.81
N PRO A 36 14.70 6.40 -9.35
CA PRO A 36 13.67 7.39 -9.69
C PRO A 36 12.64 6.83 -10.66
N THR A 37 11.37 7.13 -10.46
CA THR A 37 10.33 6.80 -11.44
C THR A 37 10.59 7.57 -12.73
N PRO A 38 10.54 6.92 -13.91
CA PRO A 38 10.72 7.61 -15.19
C PRO A 38 9.74 8.77 -15.34
N SER A 39 10.17 9.88 -15.95
CA SER A 39 9.32 11.03 -16.22
C SER A 39 8.11 10.69 -17.10
N LYS A 40 8.29 9.73 -18.01
CA LYS A 40 7.20 9.02 -18.70
C LYS A 40 7.04 7.65 -18.04
N SER A 41 6.18 7.57 -17.03
CA SER A 41 5.95 6.37 -16.25
C SER A 41 4.99 5.38 -16.93
N THR A 42 5.19 5.15 -18.23
CA THR A 42 4.43 4.14 -18.98
C THR A 42 4.72 2.74 -18.49
N PRO A 43 3.83 1.76 -18.73
CA PRO A 43 4.05 0.36 -18.34
C PRO A 43 5.42 -0.20 -18.76
N ALA A 44 5.83 0.05 -20.01
CA ALA A 44 7.12 -0.42 -20.52
C ALA A 44 8.31 0.21 -19.78
N ASN A 45 8.33 1.54 -19.62
CA ASN A 45 9.44 2.23 -18.97
C ASN A 45 9.56 1.85 -17.48
N VAL A 46 8.42 1.66 -16.81
CA VAL A 46 8.42 1.20 -15.40
C VAL A 46 8.88 -0.26 -15.31
N ALA A 47 8.47 -1.12 -16.25
CA ALA A 47 8.91 -2.52 -16.28
C ALA A 47 10.43 -2.64 -16.50
N ASP A 48 11.03 -1.74 -17.28
CA ASP A 48 12.49 -1.69 -17.42
C ASP A 48 13.19 -1.34 -16.10
N VAL A 49 12.71 -0.35 -15.36
CA VAL A 49 13.26 -0.01 -14.04
C VAL A 49 13.05 -1.12 -13.03
N VAL A 50 11.90 -1.80 -13.08
CA VAL A 50 11.66 -2.98 -12.23
C VAL A 50 12.66 -4.09 -12.57
N ALA A 51 12.96 -4.31 -13.86
CA ALA A 51 13.97 -5.30 -14.27
C ALA A 51 15.38 -4.94 -13.77
N GLU A 52 15.77 -3.66 -13.72
CA GLU A 52 17.04 -3.22 -13.12
C GLU A 52 17.09 -3.57 -11.64
N ILE A 53 15.99 -3.33 -10.88
CA ILE A 53 15.91 -3.70 -9.47
C ILE A 53 16.02 -5.22 -9.28
N VAL A 54 15.32 -6.01 -10.09
CA VAL A 54 15.37 -7.47 -10.03
C VAL A 54 16.79 -7.99 -10.31
N ALA A 55 17.47 -7.41 -11.30
CA ALA A 55 18.85 -7.79 -11.64
C ALA A 55 19.82 -7.57 -10.47
N GLU A 56 19.66 -6.49 -9.69
CA GLU A 56 20.53 -6.21 -8.51
C GLU A 56 20.38 -7.27 -7.41
N PHE A 57 19.22 -7.91 -7.32
CA PHE A 57 18.94 -8.90 -6.29
C PHE A 57 19.01 -10.35 -6.80
N ALA A 58 19.29 -10.57 -8.09
CA ALA A 58 19.18 -11.88 -8.75
C ALA A 58 19.96 -13.00 -8.03
N ASP A 59 21.19 -12.73 -7.59
CA ASP A 59 22.04 -13.73 -6.92
C ASP A 59 21.63 -14.03 -5.45
N LYS A 60 20.71 -13.24 -4.90
CA LYS A 60 20.32 -13.29 -3.47
C LYS A 60 18.87 -13.69 -3.26
N MET A 61 18.07 -13.68 -4.31
CA MET A 61 16.66 -14.06 -4.28
C MET A 61 16.47 -15.48 -4.80
N GLY A 62 15.50 -16.21 -4.25
CA GLY A 62 15.10 -17.52 -4.79
C GLY A 62 14.33 -17.42 -6.10
N ASP A 63 13.92 -18.59 -6.62
CA ASP A 63 13.13 -18.69 -7.85
C ASP A 63 11.61 -18.42 -7.65
N GLY A 64 11.23 -18.00 -6.44
CA GLY A 64 9.85 -17.68 -6.08
C GLY A 64 9.28 -16.46 -6.82
N PRO A 65 7.99 -16.17 -6.61
CA PRO A 65 7.32 -15.04 -7.21
C PRO A 65 7.88 -13.71 -6.67
N ILE A 66 7.67 -12.64 -7.46
CA ILE A 66 8.01 -11.27 -7.07
C ILE A 66 6.71 -10.54 -6.74
N GLY A 67 6.64 -9.90 -5.58
CA GLY A 67 5.52 -9.03 -5.23
C GLY A 67 5.78 -7.59 -5.69
N ILE A 68 4.81 -7.00 -6.39
CA ILE A 68 4.90 -5.62 -6.87
C ILE A 68 3.67 -4.83 -6.42
N THR A 69 3.87 -3.65 -5.83
CA THR A 69 2.76 -2.72 -5.60
C THR A 69 2.72 -1.64 -6.67
N ILE A 70 1.51 -1.18 -6.95
CA ILE A 70 1.24 -0.06 -7.85
C ILE A 70 0.13 0.83 -7.27
N PRO A 71 0.18 2.17 -7.42
CA PRO A 71 -0.86 3.08 -6.95
C PRO A 71 -2.06 3.06 -7.93
N ALA A 72 -2.75 1.93 -7.99
CA ALA A 72 -3.88 1.68 -8.87
C ALA A 72 -4.75 0.55 -8.31
N VAL A 73 -6.02 0.55 -8.63
CA VAL A 73 -6.91 -0.61 -8.47
C VAL A 73 -6.42 -1.73 -9.38
N VAL A 74 -6.24 -2.94 -8.85
CA VAL A 74 -5.78 -4.12 -9.60
C VAL A 74 -6.82 -5.22 -9.54
N THR A 75 -7.35 -5.64 -10.69
CA THR A 75 -8.30 -6.75 -10.78
C THR A 75 -7.82 -7.77 -11.79
N HIS A 76 -7.56 -9.00 -11.32
CA HIS A 76 -7.08 -10.09 -12.18
C HIS A 76 -5.82 -9.70 -12.97
N GLY A 77 -4.86 -9.04 -12.32
CA GLY A 77 -3.60 -8.61 -12.92
C GLY A 77 -3.69 -7.41 -13.89
N ILE A 78 -4.88 -6.80 -13.99
CA ILE A 78 -5.14 -5.62 -14.83
C ILE A 78 -5.30 -4.41 -13.92
N THR A 79 -4.57 -3.33 -14.21
CA THR A 79 -4.75 -2.04 -13.54
C THR A 79 -5.99 -1.33 -14.08
N ARG A 80 -6.89 -0.88 -13.19
CA ARG A 80 -8.18 -0.26 -13.56
C ARG A 80 -8.18 1.25 -13.38
N SER A 81 -7.22 1.78 -12.64
CA SER A 81 -7.05 3.20 -12.40
C SER A 81 -5.59 3.60 -12.57
N ALA A 82 -5.30 4.88 -12.51
CA ALA A 82 -3.93 5.41 -12.57
C ALA A 82 -3.85 6.66 -11.70
N ALA A 83 -3.47 6.49 -10.43
CA ALA A 83 -3.23 7.58 -9.51
C ALA A 83 -1.74 7.94 -9.52
N ASN A 84 -1.41 9.20 -9.90
CA ASN A 84 -0.04 9.71 -9.90
C ASN A 84 0.97 8.96 -10.80
N ILE A 85 0.50 8.19 -11.76
CA ILE A 85 1.27 7.50 -12.82
C ILE A 85 0.64 7.78 -14.19
N ASP A 86 1.30 7.36 -15.27
CA ASP A 86 0.83 7.57 -16.63
C ASP A 86 -0.55 6.93 -16.87
N LYS A 87 -1.44 7.61 -17.59
CA LYS A 87 -2.78 7.10 -17.88
C LYS A 87 -2.81 5.86 -18.77
N SER A 88 -1.71 5.51 -19.44
CA SER A 88 -1.59 4.25 -20.18
C SER A 88 -1.62 3.00 -19.29
N TRP A 89 -1.61 3.17 -17.97
CA TRP A 89 -1.86 2.08 -17.03
C TRP A 89 -3.34 1.68 -16.95
N ILE A 90 -4.27 2.56 -17.33
CA ILE A 90 -5.71 2.22 -17.28
C ILE A 90 -5.98 1.08 -18.25
N ASP A 91 -6.58 0.00 -17.74
CA ASP A 91 -6.85 -1.26 -18.43
C ASP A 91 -5.62 -1.98 -19.02
N ALA A 92 -4.42 -1.66 -18.53
CA ALA A 92 -3.20 -2.36 -18.90
C ALA A 92 -3.13 -3.75 -18.22
N PRO A 93 -2.73 -4.81 -18.94
CA PRO A 93 -2.48 -6.13 -18.36
C PRO A 93 -1.13 -6.14 -17.60
N ALA A 94 -1.08 -5.39 -16.52
CA ALA A 94 0.15 -4.98 -15.86
C ALA A 94 0.94 -6.16 -15.29
N GLU A 95 0.27 -7.13 -14.66
CA GLU A 95 0.93 -8.34 -14.14
C GLU A 95 1.61 -9.13 -15.26
N LYS A 96 0.94 -9.26 -16.43
CA LYS A 96 1.52 -9.89 -17.61
C LYS A 96 2.71 -9.11 -18.15
N ILE A 97 2.63 -7.79 -18.22
CA ILE A 97 3.73 -6.92 -18.69
C ILE A 97 4.97 -7.15 -17.84
N PHE A 98 4.83 -7.16 -16.51
CA PHE A 98 5.95 -7.44 -15.61
C PHE A 98 6.44 -8.88 -15.76
N SER A 99 5.54 -9.85 -15.76
CA SER A 99 5.93 -11.26 -15.88
C SER A 99 6.68 -11.56 -17.19
N ASP A 100 6.21 -11.03 -18.32
CA ASP A 100 6.89 -11.17 -19.62
C ASP A 100 8.27 -10.50 -19.60
N ARG A 101 8.37 -9.29 -19.01
CA ARG A 101 9.64 -8.54 -18.97
C ARG A 101 10.69 -9.18 -18.07
N LEU A 102 10.25 -9.81 -16.98
CA LEU A 102 11.13 -10.41 -15.98
C LEU A 102 11.41 -11.89 -16.22
N GLY A 103 10.62 -12.57 -17.06
CA GLY A 103 10.67 -14.02 -17.24
C GLY A 103 10.32 -14.79 -15.95
N ARG A 104 9.55 -14.18 -15.04
CA ARG A 104 9.21 -14.71 -13.72
C ARG A 104 7.75 -14.46 -13.35
N SER A 105 7.23 -15.26 -12.43
CA SER A 105 5.91 -15.02 -11.85
C SER A 105 5.91 -13.73 -11.01
N VAL A 106 4.91 -12.91 -11.24
CA VAL A 106 4.68 -11.65 -10.51
C VAL A 106 3.30 -11.71 -9.90
N VAL A 107 3.16 -11.17 -8.70
CA VAL A 107 1.88 -10.85 -8.08
C VAL A 107 1.80 -9.34 -7.94
N LEU A 108 0.81 -8.74 -8.59
CA LEU A 108 0.60 -7.29 -8.60
C LEU A 108 -0.57 -6.91 -7.71
N VAL A 109 -0.36 -5.94 -6.83
CA VAL A 109 -1.36 -5.50 -5.85
C VAL A 109 -1.40 -3.97 -5.73
N ASN A 110 -2.52 -3.45 -5.19
CA ASN A 110 -2.61 -2.06 -4.79
C ASN A 110 -1.62 -1.76 -3.63
N ASP A 111 -1.07 -0.54 -3.58
CA ASP A 111 -0.06 -0.14 -2.59
C ASP A 111 -0.62 -0.04 -1.16
N ALA A 112 -1.86 0.46 -1.00
CA ALA A 112 -2.53 0.52 0.30
C ALA A 112 -2.93 -0.88 0.80
N ASP A 113 -3.39 -1.75 -0.08
CA ASP A 113 -3.70 -3.15 0.24
C ASP A 113 -2.46 -3.89 0.76
N ALA A 114 -1.34 -3.78 0.06
CA ALA A 114 -0.08 -4.36 0.51
C ALA A 114 0.36 -3.81 1.86
N ALA A 115 0.24 -2.49 2.06
CA ALA A 115 0.58 -1.88 3.35
C ALA A 115 -0.33 -2.39 4.47
N GLY A 116 -1.64 -2.54 4.23
CA GLY A 116 -2.60 -3.10 5.18
C GLY A 116 -2.27 -4.53 5.57
N VAL A 117 -1.96 -5.38 4.60
CA VAL A 117 -1.54 -6.77 4.85
C VAL A 117 -0.27 -6.81 5.70
N ALA A 118 0.72 -5.98 5.38
CA ALA A 118 1.96 -5.94 6.17
C ALA A 118 1.70 -5.55 7.63
N GLU A 119 0.86 -4.54 7.88
CA GLU A 119 0.54 -4.11 9.24
C GLU A 119 -0.24 -5.15 10.04
N VAL A 120 -1.09 -5.94 9.38
CA VAL A 120 -1.82 -7.05 10.05
C VAL A 120 -0.91 -8.26 10.29
N LYS A 121 0.06 -8.52 9.42
CA LYS A 121 0.96 -9.67 9.58
C LYS A 121 2.13 -9.36 10.51
N PHE A 122 2.69 -8.17 10.45
CA PHE A 122 3.97 -7.83 11.09
C PHE A 122 3.97 -6.52 11.87
N GLY A 123 2.91 -5.71 11.77
CA GLY A 123 2.89 -4.35 12.27
C GLY A 123 1.87 -4.07 13.36
N ALA A 124 1.27 -2.88 13.31
CA ALA A 124 0.41 -2.31 14.35
C ALA A 124 -0.89 -3.08 14.59
N ALA A 125 -1.36 -3.85 13.61
CA ALA A 125 -2.58 -4.66 13.72
C ALA A 125 -2.28 -6.17 13.84
N ARG A 126 -1.04 -6.55 14.13
CA ARG A 126 -0.68 -7.94 14.40
C ARG A 126 -1.54 -8.47 15.55
N ASP A 127 -2.04 -9.69 15.40
CA ASP A 127 -2.91 -10.38 16.37
C ASP A 127 -4.35 -9.82 16.47
N HIS A 128 -4.72 -8.81 15.69
CA HIS A 128 -6.11 -8.33 15.62
C HIS A 128 -6.99 -9.31 14.86
N GLN A 129 -8.08 -9.79 15.54
CA GLN A 129 -8.99 -10.80 14.99
C GLN A 129 -10.27 -10.21 14.39
N GLY A 130 -10.48 -8.91 14.47
CA GLY A 130 -11.66 -8.21 14.00
C GLY A 130 -11.51 -7.57 12.62
N LEU A 131 -12.33 -6.55 12.37
CA LEU A 131 -12.26 -5.71 11.18
C LEU A 131 -11.22 -4.61 11.39
N VAL A 132 -10.17 -4.63 10.60
CA VAL A 132 -9.12 -3.61 10.56
C VAL A 132 -9.30 -2.75 9.31
N LEU A 133 -9.39 -1.45 9.47
CA LEU A 133 -9.35 -0.48 8.40
C LEU A 133 -8.02 0.28 8.44
N MET A 134 -7.20 0.10 7.42
CA MET A 134 -6.01 0.91 7.23
C MET A 134 -6.28 2.05 6.27
N THR A 135 -5.74 3.22 6.56
CA THR A 135 -5.70 4.35 5.64
C THR A 135 -4.26 4.83 5.47
N THR A 136 -3.88 5.16 4.25
CA THR A 136 -2.59 5.80 3.95
C THR A 136 -2.83 7.25 3.57
N LEU A 137 -2.42 8.17 4.45
CA LEU A 137 -2.58 9.61 4.24
C LEU A 137 -1.32 10.17 3.56
N GLY A 138 -1.44 10.47 2.28
CA GLY A 138 -0.35 10.92 1.41
C GLY A 138 -0.79 11.99 0.42
N THR A 139 -0.48 11.81 -0.86
CA THR A 139 -0.99 12.63 -1.97
C THR A 139 -2.51 12.56 -2.04
N GLY A 140 -3.06 11.35 -1.90
CA GLY A 140 -4.46 11.06 -1.71
C GLY A 140 -4.69 10.31 -0.40
N ILE A 141 -5.81 9.59 -0.30
CA ILE A 141 -6.15 8.67 0.79
C ILE A 141 -6.29 7.26 0.21
N GLY A 142 -5.26 6.43 0.36
CA GLY A 142 -5.40 4.99 0.09
C GLY A 142 -6.06 4.28 1.28
N SER A 143 -6.71 3.15 1.02
CA SER A 143 -7.36 2.37 2.07
C SER A 143 -7.20 0.87 1.84
N ALA A 144 -7.19 0.11 2.93
CA ALA A 144 -7.24 -1.35 2.91
C ALA A 144 -8.20 -1.85 3.98
N ILE A 145 -9.02 -2.83 3.64
CA ILE A 145 -9.97 -3.48 4.53
C ILE A 145 -9.49 -4.91 4.79
N LEU A 146 -9.31 -5.27 6.05
CA LEU A 146 -8.92 -6.63 6.44
C LEU A 146 -9.87 -7.17 7.50
N TYR A 147 -10.37 -8.37 7.28
CA TYR A 147 -11.19 -9.06 8.26
C TYR A 147 -10.53 -10.38 8.64
N ARG A 148 -10.25 -10.55 9.94
CA ARG A 148 -9.53 -11.72 10.48
C ARG A 148 -8.22 -12.01 9.73
N GLY A 149 -7.49 -10.96 9.39
CA GLY A 149 -6.20 -11.06 8.69
C GLY A 149 -6.30 -11.37 7.20
N VAL A 150 -7.51 -11.41 6.63
CA VAL A 150 -7.76 -11.61 5.19
C VAL A 150 -8.11 -10.28 4.54
N LEU A 151 -7.43 -9.95 3.46
CA LEU A 151 -7.65 -8.73 2.69
C LEU A 151 -8.97 -8.79 1.92
N ILE A 152 -9.74 -7.71 1.97
CA ILE A 152 -10.81 -7.39 1.01
C ILE A 152 -10.20 -6.37 0.05
N PRO A 153 -9.81 -6.78 -1.17
CA PRO A 153 -8.93 -5.98 -2.01
C PRO A 153 -9.61 -4.77 -2.65
N ASN A 154 -8.79 -3.78 -3.02
CA ASN A 154 -9.17 -2.64 -3.83
C ASN A 154 -10.25 -1.76 -3.20
N SER A 155 -10.20 -1.51 -1.91
CA SER A 155 -11.06 -0.52 -1.28
C SER A 155 -10.57 0.89 -1.59
N GLU A 156 -11.47 1.78 -2.02
CA GLU A 156 -11.17 3.16 -2.41
C GLU A 156 -11.95 4.15 -1.52
N LEU A 157 -11.78 4.03 -0.18
CA LEU A 157 -12.50 4.88 0.77
C LEU A 157 -12.05 6.34 0.75
N GLY A 158 -10.94 6.65 0.10
CA GLY A 158 -10.52 8.03 -0.20
C GLY A 158 -11.47 8.76 -1.14
N HIS A 159 -12.18 8.01 -1.99
CA HIS A 159 -13.15 8.54 -2.96
C HIS A 159 -14.62 8.53 -2.45
N LEU A 160 -14.84 8.34 -1.14
CA LEU A 160 -16.17 8.56 -0.57
C LEU A 160 -16.58 10.01 -0.79
N GLU A 161 -17.84 10.21 -1.24
CA GLU A 161 -18.43 11.54 -1.23
C GLU A 161 -18.87 11.90 0.20
N ILE A 162 -18.25 12.92 0.76
CA ILE A 162 -18.54 13.45 2.09
C ILE A 162 -18.84 14.93 1.96
N ASP A 163 -20.06 15.33 2.38
CA ASP A 163 -20.52 16.70 2.34
C ASP A 163 -20.40 17.35 0.93
N GLY A 164 -20.65 16.55 -0.13
CA GLY A 164 -20.60 16.99 -1.52
C GLY A 164 -19.18 17.07 -2.11
N HIS A 165 -18.18 16.51 -1.45
CA HIS A 165 -16.79 16.51 -1.88
C HIS A 165 -16.23 15.09 -1.86
N ASP A 166 -15.32 14.78 -2.80
CA ASP A 166 -14.45 13.62 -2.71
C ASP A 166 -13.56 13.75 -1.46
N ALA A 167 -13.57 12.75 -0.57
CA ALA A 167 -12.97 12.83 0.76
C ALA A 167 -11.48 13.16 0.73
N GLU A 168 -10.72 12.59 -0.21
CA GLU A 168 -9.27 12.87 -0.29
C GLU A 168 -8.97 14.33 -0.66
N THR A 169 -9.88 15.00 -1.38
CA THR A 169 -9.74 16.43 -1.70
C THR A 169 -9.90 17.33 -0.47
N GLN A 170 -10.36 16.77 0.64
CA GLN A 170 -10.54 17.49 1.91
C GLN A 170 -9.57 17.02 2.99
N ALA A 171 -9.25 15.72 3.07
CA ALA A 171 -8.58 15.11 4.21
C ALA A 171 -7.22 14.44 3.88
N ALA A 172 -6.76 14.42 2.62
CA ALA A 172 -5.42 13.95 2.30
C ALA A 172 -4.32 14.81 2.94
N ALA A 173 -3.15 14.24 3.20
CA ALA A 173 -2.03 14.98 3.76
C ALA A 173 -1.51 16.08 2.82
N SER A 174 -1.62 15.88 1.50
CA SER A 174 -1.31 16.89 0.48
C SER A 174 -2.14 18.16 0.65
N ILE A 175 -3.42 18.03 1.01
CA ILE A 175 -4.34 19.16 1.24
C ILE A 175 -3.90 19.97 2.47
N LYS A 176 -3.47 19.29 3.55
CA LYS A 176 -2.88 20.00 4.70
C LYS A 176 -1.70 20.88 4.26
N THR A 177 -0.82 20.33 3.43
CA THR A 177 0.36 21.06 2.94
C THR A 177 -0.02 22.18 1.98
N LEU A 178 -0.90 21.90 1.01
CA LEU A 178 -1.37 22.85 0.01
C LEU A 178 -2.01 24.10 0.63
N LEU A 179 -2.83 23.88 1.66
CA LEU A 179 -3.56 24.96 2.34
C LEU A 179 -2.80 25.54 3.54
N GLY A 180 -1.59 25.06 3.85
CA GLY A 180 -0.78 25.52 4.97
C GLY A 180 -1.44 25.27 6.34
N LEU A 181 -2.28 24.24 6.46
CA LEU A 181 -3.04 23.99 7.70
C LEU A 181 -2.13 23.55 8.85
N SER A 182 -2.38 24.11 10.02
CA SER A 182 -1.87 23.56 11.28
C SER A 182 -2.45 22.18 11.53
N TYR A 183 -1.83 21.38 12.42
CA TYR A 183 -2.43 20.09 12.80
C TYR A 183 -3.79 20.25 13.49
N SER A 184 -4.03 21.37 14.20
CA SER A 184 -5.33 21.62 14.84
C SER A 184 -6.46 21.79 13.83
N GLU A 185 -6.20 22.50 12.73
CA GLU A 185 -7.16 22.70 11.63
C GLU A 185 -7.34 21.39 10.82
N TYR A 186 -6.25 20.68 10.60
CA TYR A 186 -6.29 19.40 9.88
C TYR A 186 -7.08 18.32 10.62
N VAL A 187 -7.03 18.30 11.95
CA VAL A 187 -7.83 17.39 12.79
C VAL A 187 -9.33 17.48 12.48
N GLY A 188 -9.87 18.67 12.26
CA GLY A 188 -11.30 18.81 11.92
C GLY A 188 -11.69 18.09 10.64
N ARG A 189 -10.81 18.10 9.63
CA ARG A 189 -11.00 17.40 8.36
C ARG A 189 -10.88 15.88 8.51
N LEU A 190 -9.86 15.43 9.24
CA LEU A 190 -9.67 14.01 9.57
C LEU A 190 -10.82 13.48 10.43
N GLN A 191 -11.30 14.25 11.42
CA GLN A 191 -12.44 13.87 12.25
C GLN A 191 -13.65 13.55 11.39
N ARG A 192 -14.00 14.47 10.46
CA ARG A 192 -15.15 14.28 9.59
C ARG A 192 -15.02 13.03 8.71
N TYR A 193 -13.85 12.79 8.14
CA TYR A 193 -13.57 11.60 7.35
C TYR A 193 -13.73 10.32 8.17
N TYR A 194 -13.06 10.24 9.32
CA TYR A 194 -13.10 9.03 10.14
C TYR A 194 -14.46 8.79 10.79
N GLU A 195 -15.23 9.83 11.14
CA GLU A 195 -16.62 9.66 11.60
C GLU A 195 -17.51 8.99 10.57
N VAL A 196 -17.37 9.37 9.29
CA VAL A 196 -18.15 8.75 8.22
C VAL A 196 -17.73 7.30 8.01
N VAL A 197 -16.42 7.05 7.93
CA VAL A 197 -15.90 5.68 7.76
C VAL A 197 -16.26 4.80 8.96
N GLU A 198 -16.15 5.32 10.19
CA GLU A 198 -16.56 4.61 11.41
C GLU A 198 -18.04 4.25 11.37
N ALA A 199 -18.90 5.20 11.00
CA ALA A 199 -20.34 4.99 10.95
C ALA A 199 -20.77 3.95 9.89
N LEU A 200 -20.00 3.82 8.79
CA LEU A 200 -20.28 2.87 7.72
C LEU A 200 -19.80 1.45 8.04
N PHE A 201 -18.66 1.31 8.70
CA PHE A 201 -17.98 0.02 8.81
C PHE A 201 -17.90 -0.52 10.25
N TRP A 202 -17.95 0.34 11.28
CA TRP A 202 -17.76 -0.04 12.67
C TRP A 202 -16.53 -0.96 12.86
N PRO A 203 -15.33 -0.52 12.43
CA PRO A 203 -14.15 -1.37 12.53
C PRO A 203 -13.71 -1.56 13.99
N ASP A 204 -12.99 -2.65 14.24
CA ASP A 204 -12.39 -2.90 15.54
C ASP A 204 -11.09 -2.08 15.74
N LEU A 205 -10.44 -1.67 14.63
CA LEU A 205 -9.22 -0.89 14.68
C LEU A 205 -9.05 -0.05 13.40
N PHE A 206 -8.65 1.22 13.57
CA PHE A 206 -8.06 2.01 12.51
C PHE A 206 -6.53 1.99 12.60
N VAL A 207 -5.86 1.78 11.46
CA VAL A 207 -4.41 1.94 11.32
C VAL A 207 -4.13 3.09 10.36
N VAL A 208 -3.32 4.07 10.76
CA VAL A 208 -3.00 5.24 9.95
C VAL A 208 -1.57 5.21 9.47
N GLY A 209 -1.41 5.02 8.17
CA GLY A 209 -0.14 5.04 7.46
C GLY A 209 0.09 6.32 6.65
N GLY A 210 1.02 6.22 5.70
CA GLY A 210 1.42 7.34 4.85
C GLY A 210 2.39 8.30 5.53
N GLY A 211 2.83 9.32 4.79
CA GLY A 211 3.87 10.24 5.24
C GLY A 211 3.54 11.03 6.51
N VAL A 212 2.26 11.31 6.75
CA VAL A 212 1.80 12.07 7.92
C VAL A 212 1.85 11.26 9.22
N SER A 213 1.88 9.94 9.14
CA SER A 213 1.88 9.06 10.33
C SER A 213 3.12 9.25 11.23
N LYS A 214 4.19 9.81 10.72
CA LYS A 214 5.37 10.20 11.51
C LYS A 214 5.05 11.28 12.57
N ASP A 215 4.02 12.05 12.36
CA ASP A 215 3.54 13.12 13.25
C ASP A 215 2.21 12.74 13.93
N ALA A 216 1.91 11.45 14.06
CA ALA A 216 0.66 10.90 14.60
C ALA A 216 0.31 11.49 15.98
N ASP A 217 1.29 11.73 16.83
CA ASP A 217 1.18 12.35 18.14
C ASP A 217 0.57 13.77 18.12
N LYS A 218 0.70 14.48 16.99
CA LYS A 218 0.19 15.84 16.83
C LYS A 218 -1.31 15.91 16.52
N PHE A 219 -1.89 14.83 15.97
CA PHE A 219 -3.29 14.84 15.52
C PHE A 219 -4.14 13.68 16.06
N MET A 220 -3.62 12.45 16.12
CA MET A 220 -4.43 11.27 16.51
C MET A 220 -5.06 11.39 17.90
N PRO A 221 -4.38 11.87 18.96
CA PRO A 221 -5.00 12.03 20.29
C PRO A 221 -6.14 13.03 20.34
N LYS A 222 -6.30 13.86 19.30
CA LYS A 222 -7.38 14.86 19.20
C LYS A 222 -8.61 14.35 18.47
N LEU A 223 -8.51 13.20 17.79
CA LEU A 223 -9.63 12.55 17.13
C LEU A 223 -10.55 11.91 18.18
N LYS A 224 -11.84 12.13 18.02
CA LYS A 224 -12.90 11.62 18.93
C LYS A 224 -13.65 10.52 18.21
N LEU A 225 -13.15 9.31 18.27
CA LEU A 225 -13.72 8.12 17.63
C LEU A 225 -14.06 7.10 18.72
N LYS A 226 -15.01 6.22 18.45
CA LYS A 226 -15.33 5.06 19.30
C LYS A 226 -14.33 3.94 19.06
N THR A 227 -13.92 3.78 17.79
CA THR A 227 -12.95 2.81 17.35
C THR A 227 -11.53 3.25 17.75
N PRO A 228 -10.72 2.37 18.34
CA PRO A 228 -9.29 2.65 18.53
C PRO A 228 -8.59 3.00 17.22
N ILE A 229 -7.66 3.97 17.28
CA ILE A 229 -6.87 4.42 16.14
C ILE A 229 -5.39 4.44 16.51
N VAL A 230 -4.55 3.79 15.69
CA VAL A 230 -3.11 3.65 15.94
C VAL A 230 -2.28 4.02 14.71
N PRO A 231 -1.04 4.53 14.87
CA PRO A 231 -0.16 4.74 13.74
C PRO A 231 0.40 3.41 13.21
N ALA A 232 0.62 3.34 11.89
CA ALA A 232 1.30 2.23 11.24
C ALA A 232 2.72 2.04 11.78
N ALA A 233 3.11 0.81 12.10
CA ALA A 233 4.40 0.47 12.69
C ALA A 233 5.51 0.33 11.63
N LEU A 234 5.18 -0.21 10.46
CA LEU A 234 6.16 -0.54 9.41
C LEU A 234 6.53 0.66 8.53
N ARG A 235 5.72 1.74 8.56
CA ARG A 235 6.01 2.99 7.85
C ARG A 235 6.28 2.75 6.35
N ASN A 236 7.41 3.30 5.84
CA ASN A 236 7.82 3.20 4.43
C ASN A 236 8.29 1.79 4.00
N ARG A 237 8.23 0.79 4.87
CA ARG A 237 8.55 -0.60 4.56
C ARG A 237 7.30 -1.41 4.22
N ALA A 238 6.12 -0.96 4.68
CA ALA A 238 4.88 -1.71 4.63
C ALA A 238 4.53 -2.22 3.21
N GLY A 239 4.54 -1.34 2.20
CA GLY A 239 4.22 -1.73 0.82
C GLY A 239 5.11 -2.85 0.29
N ILE A 240 6.43 -2.74 0.47
CA ILE A 240 7.40 -3.74 0.02
C ILE A 240 7.22 -5.07 0.76
N ILE A 241 7.06 -5.02 2.09
CA ILE A 241 6.88 -6.21 2.93
C ILE A 241 5.55 -6.91 2.58
N GLY A 242 4.47 -6.14 2.42
CA GLY A 242 3.17 -6.67 2.06
C GLY A 242 3.13 -7.29 0.66
N ALA A 243 3.79 -6.64 -0.31
CA ALA A 243 3.93 -7.19 -1.66
C ALA A 243 4.65 -8.55 -1.64
N ALA A 244 5.78 -8.63 -0.94
CA ALA A 244 6.54 -9.87 -0.81
C ALA A 244 5.71 -10.98 -0.12
N TRP A 245 4.97 -10.64 0.93
CA TRP A 245 4.11 -11.59 1.63
C TRP A 245 2.97 -12.09 0.73
N LEU A 246 2.26 -11.17 0.05
CA LEU A 246 1.16 -11.52 -0.86
C LEU A 246 1.61 -12.37 -2.04
N ALA A 247 2.84 -12.16 -2.53
CA ALA A 247 3.40 -12.99 -3.60
C ALA A 247 3.51 -14.46 -3.17
N VAL A 248 3.93 -14.74 -1.95
CA VAL A 248 4.01 -16.10 -1.41
C VAL A 248 2.63 -16.65 -1.07
N ASP A 249 1.79 -15.87 -0.39
CA ASP A 249 0.44 -16.28 -0.01
C ASP A 249 -0.40 -16.67 -1.23
N LYS A 250 -0.25 -15.96 -2.36
CA LYS A 250 -0.97 -16.27 -3.61
C LYS A 250 -0.55 -17.60 -4.23
N VAL A 251 0.70 -18.01 -4.08
CA VAL A 251 1.19 -19.33 -4.54
C VAL A 251 0.68 -20.44 -3.63
N GLU A 252 0.67 -20.19 -2.30
CA GLU A 252 0.21 -21.17 -1.31
C GLU A 252 -1.33 -21.28 -1.28
N HIS A 253 -2.03 -20.18 -1.59
CA HIS A 253 -3.48 -20.04 -1.54
C HIS A 253 -4.04 -19.36 -2.80
N PRO A 254 -4.04 -20.04 -3.97
CA PRO A 254 -4.46 -19.46 -5.25
C PRO A 254 -5.91 -18.92 -5.25
N GLU A 255 -6.76 -19.44 -4.37
CA GLU A 255 -8.16 -19.06 -4.20
C GLU A 255 -8.34 -17.70 -3.50
N ARG A 256 -7.32 -17.20 -2.80
CA ARG A 256 -7.42 -15.90 -2.09
C ARG A 256 -7.28 -14.75 -3.09
N PRO A 257 -7.99 -13.63 -2.83
CA PRO A 257 -7.73 -12.42 -3.59
C PRO A 257 -6.29 -11.93 -3.36
N ALA A 258 -5.71 -11.42 -4.43
CA ALA A 258 -4.40 -10.74 -4.35
C ALA A 258 -4.63 -9.24 -4.39
#